data_32691f63d3a7ff71697c3d0a43a69bca
#
_entry.id   32691f63d3a7ff71697c3d0a43a69bca
#
_cell.length_a   1.000
_cell.length_b   1.000
_cell.length_c   1.000
_cell.angle_alpha   90.00
_cell.angle_beta   90.00
_cell.angle_gamma   90.00
#
_symmetry.space_group_name_H-M   'P 1'
#
loop_
_entity.id
_entity.type
_entity.pdbx_description
1 polymer ?
#
loop_
_entity_poly.entity_id
_entity_poly.type
_entity_poly.pdbx_seq_one_letter_code
_entity_poly.pdbx_strand_id
1 'polypeptide(L)'
;MLRVGLMIAGRLLIAVAAAIAIAACAPMDQGSAESALAEGRLDDAAYDIQAALSHDPDNLTLKNLAARIFTQRGVQYYQRGEMIAASDDFHRAINYFPTYAPAYDYLGMIAFQQHNWEDAIKYGTAGAGYAGQPEPGYVQDARRNLRAVQSGRTAPAKRSTR
;
A
#
# COMPACT_ATOMS: atom_id res chain seq x y z
N MET A 1 -41.18 -18.00 -45.91
CA MET A 1 -41.12 -17.22 -44.64
C MET A 1 -40.16 -17.79 -43.58
N LEU A 2 -39.66 -19.03 -43.66
CA LEU A 2 -38.80 -19.65 -42.66
C LEU A 2 -37.31 -19.19 -42.70
N ARG A 3 -36.81 -18.76 -43.89
CA ARG A 3 -35.40 -18.39 -44.06
C ARG A 3 -35.03 -17.01 -43.49
N VAL A 4 -35.96 -16.09 -43.36
CA VAL A 4 -35.71 -14.72 -42.82
C VAL A 4 -35.59 -14.73 -41.30
N GLY A 5 -36.34 -15.60 -40.61
CA GLY A 5 -36.28 -15.73 -39.15
C GLY A 5 -34.95 -16.26 -38.64
N LEU A 6 -34.32 -17.19 -39.40
CA LEU A 6 -33.05 -17.81 -39.00
C LEU A 6 -31.86 -16.83 -39.12
N MET A 7 -31.88 -15.92 -40.10
CA MET A 7 -30.86 -14.88 -40.26
C MET A 7 -30.90 -13.81 -39.17
N ILE A 8 -32.09 -13.47 -38.69
CA ILE A 8 -32.25 -12.46 -37.61
C ILE A 8 -31.83 -13.04 -36.27
N ALA A 9 -32.14 -14.30 -35.98
CA ALA A 9 -31.73 -14.97 -34.75
C ALA A 9 -30.20 -15.12 -34.65
N GLY A 10 -29.54 -15.46 -35.75
CA GLY A 10 -28.06 -15.58 -35.81
C GLY A 10 -27.35 -14.24 -35.58
N ARG A 11 -27.89 -13.15 -36.13
CA ARG A 11 -27.33 -11.81 -35.94
C ARG A 11 -27.53 -11.28 -34.50
N LEU A 12 -28.63 -11.62 -33.85
CA LEU A 12 -28.91 -11.24 -32.47
C LEU A 12 -27.96 -11.96 -31.50
N LEU A 13 -27.69 -13.26 -31.73
CA LEU A 13 -26.78 -14.04 -30.92
C LEU A 13 -25.33 -13.56 -31.02
N ILE A 14 -24.87 -13.17 -32.22
CA ILE A 14 -23.52 -12.62 -32.43
C ILE A 14 -23.39 -11.26 -31.74
N ALA A 15 -24.43 -10.39 -31.82
CA ALA A 15 -24.40 -9.08 -31.15
C ALA A 15 -24.37 -9.21 -29.62
N VAL A 16 -25.09 -10.16 -29.06
CA VAL A 16 -25.07 -10.41 -27.60
C VAL A 16 -23.73 -10.98 -27.16
N ALA A 17 -23.13 -11.91 -27.93
CA ALA A 17 -21.81 -12.46 -27.62
C ALA A 17 -20.71 -11.38 -27.70
N ALA A 18 -20.79 -10.47 -28.68
CA ALA A 18 -19.85 -9.35 -28.79
C ALA A 18 -20.00 -8.34 -27.63
N ALA A 19 -21.23 -8.08 -27.19
CA ALA A 19 -21.48 -7.20 -26.03
C ALA A 19 -20.93 -7.79 -24.71
N ILE A 20 -21.02 -9.11 -24.53
CA ILE A 20 -20.46 -9.80 -23.36
C ILE A 20 -18.93 -9.80 -23.40
N ALA A 21 -18.33 -9.95 -24.60
CA ALA A 21 -16.87 -9.91 -24.74
C ALA A 21 -16.28 -8.51 -24.46
N ILE A 22 -17.02 -7.45 -24.80
CA ILE A 22 -16.61 -6.06 -24.51
C ILE A 22 -16.73 -5.75 -23.01
N ALA A 23 -17.72 -6.32 -22.33
CA ALA A 23 -17.87 -6.16 -20.87
C ALA A 23 -16.76 -6.89 -20.07
N ALA A 24 -16.16 -7.94 -20.64
CA ALA A 24 -15.05 -8.66 -20.02
C ALA A 24 -13.70 -7.93 -20.14
N CYS A 25 -13.61 -6.90 -20.98
CA CYS A 25 -12.43 -6.03 -21.15
C CYS A 25 -12.69 -4.62 -20.61
N ALA A 26 -13.54 -4.47 -19.59
CA ALA A 26 -13.64 -3.19 -18.90
C ALA A 26 -12.24 -2.78 -18.39
N PRO A 27 -11.75 -1.58 -18.68
CA PRO A 27 -10.47 -1.15 -18.16
C PRO A 27 -10.52 -1.23 -16.63
N MET A 28 -9.50 -1.85 -16.04
CA MET A 28 -9.31 -1.80 -14.59
C MET A 28 -9.10 -0.34 -14.22
N ASP A 29 -10.09 0.23 -13.59
CA ASP A 29 -10.14 1.64 -13.25
C ASP A 29 -9.99 1.85 -11.74
N GLN A 30 -9.97 3.12 -11.32
CA GLN A 30 -9.96 3.50 -9.92
C GLN A 30 -11.07 2.81 -9.12
N GLY A 31 -12.28 2.68 -9.70
CA GLY A 31 -13.44 2.08 -9.02
C GLY A 31 -13.25 0.61 -8.69
N SER A 32 -12.56 -0.16 -9.55
CA SER A 32 -12.21 -1.55 -9.27
C SER A 32 -11.26 -1.66 -8.08
N ALA A 33 -10.19 -0.85 -8.05
CA ALA A 33 -9.23 -0.81 -6.95
C ALA A 33 -9.88 -0.38 -5.63
N GLU A 34 -10.76 0.62 -5.65
CA GLU A 34 -11.49 1.09 -4.47
C GLU A 34 -12.45 0.02 -3.93
N SER A 35 -13.17 -0.69 -4.80
CA SER A 35 -14.07 -1.79 -4.43
C SER A 35 -13.29 -2.93 -3.78
N ALA A 36 -12.21 -3.37 -4.41
CA ALA A 36 -11.34 -4.41 -3.88
C ALA A 36 -10.74 -4.02 -2.51
N LEU A 37 -10.32 -2.75 -2.37
CA LEU A 37 -9.83 -2.20 -1.12
C LEU A 37 -10.90 -2.23 -0.02
N ALA A 38 -12.13 -1.82 -0.33
CA ALA A 38 -13.25 -1.79 0.61
C ALA A 38 -13.65 -3.21 1.06
N GLU A 39 -13.50 -4.19 0.19
CA GLU A 39 -13.76 -5.61 0.48
C GLU A 39 -12.57 -6.31 1.18
N GLY A 40 -11.46 -5.61 1.37
CA GLY A 40 -10.24 -6.16 1.98
C GLY A 40 -9.45 -7.11 1.07
N ARG A 41 -9.77 -7.16 -0.22
CA ARG A 41 -9.04 -7.93 -1.24
C ARG A 41 -7.80 -7.16 -1.71
N LEU A 42 -6.80 -7.08 -0.82
CA LEU A 42 -5.68 -6.13 -0.99
C LEU A 42 -4.74 -6.49 -2.14
N ASP A 43 -4.62 -7.77 -2.50
CA ASP A 43 -3.81 -8.19 -3.66
C ASP A 43 -4.50 -7.79 -4.97
N ASP A 44 -5.83 -7.96 -5.07
CA ASP A 44 -6.61 -7.50 -6.21
C ASP A 44 -6.54 -5.98 -6.32
N ALA A 45 -6.76 -5.27 -5.20
CA ALA A 45 -6.65 -3.81 -5.17
C ALA A 45 -5.26 -3.32 -5.62
N ALA A 46 -4.19 -4.01 -5.20
CA ALA A 46 -2.82 -3.67 -5.60
C ALA A 46 -2.58 -3.94 -7.10
N TYR A 47 -3.18 -4.97 -7.67
CA TYR A 47 -3.13 -5.23 -9.09
C TYR A 47 -3.89 -4.18 -9.89
N ASP A 48 -5.13 -3.89 -9.51
CA ASP A 48 -6.02 -2.96 -10.20
C ASP A 48 -5.45 -1.53 -10.19
N ILE A 49 -4.91 -1.07 -9.05
CA ILE A 49 -4.33 0.28 -8.96
C ILE A 49 -3.06 0.42 -9.81
N GLN A 50 -2.25 -0.63 -9.92
CA GLN A 50 -1.08 -0.60 -10.80
C GLN A 50 -1.49 -0.56 -12.27
N ALA A 51 -2.55 -1.29 -12.65
CA ALA A 51 -3.11 -1.23 -13.99
C ALA A 51 -3.65 0.18 -14.30
N ALA A 52 -4.41 0.79 -13.38
CA ALA A 52 -4.90 2.16 -13.54
C ALA A 52 -3.76 3.18 -13.70
N LEU A 53 -2.73 3.08 -12.88
CA LEU A 53 -1.54 3.96 -12.94
C LEU A 53 -0.70 3.74 -14.21
N SER A 54 -0.78 2.58 -14.85
CA SER A 54 -0.12 2.37 -16.14
C SER A 54 -0.74 3.18 -17.26
N HIS A 55 -2.02 3.52 -17.16
CA HIS A 55 -2.76 4.38 -18.10
C HIS A 55 -2.64 5.86 -17.78
N ASP A 56 -2.61 6.21 -16.51
CA ASP A 56 -2.49 7.62 -16.06
C ASP A 56 -1.49 7.71 -14.90
N PRO A 57 -0.17 7.69 -15.22
CA PRO A 57 0.90 7.60 -14.22
C PRO A 57 1.04 8.87 -13.36
N ASP A 58 0.51 10.01 -13.81
CA ASP A 58 0.64 11.26 -13.08
C ASP A 58 -0.58 11.64 -12.25
N ASN A 59 -1.60 10.80 -12.25
CA ASN A 59 -2.83 11.03 -11.51
C ASN A 59 -2.59 10.97 -9.98
N LEU A 60 -2.70 12.12 -9.34
CA LEU A 60 -2.47 12.24 -7.89
C LEU A 60 -3.49 11.46 -7.05
N THR A 61 -4.72 11.32 -7.54
CA THR A 61 -5.76 10.54 -6.85
C THR A 61 -5.40 9.06 -6.85
N LEU A 62 -4.98 8.53 -8.02
CA LEU A 62 -4.52 7.14 -8.12
C LEU A 62 -3.25 6.90 -7.30
N LYS A 63 -2.29 7.84 -7.30
CA LYS A 63 -1.08 7.74 -6.46
C LYS A 63 -1.41 7.71 -4.97
N ASN A 64 -2.35 8.53 -4.51
CA ASN A 64 -2.79 8.51 -3.13
C ASN A 64 -3.52 7.20 -2.79
N LEU A 65 -4.40 6.73 -3.68
CA LEU A 65 -5.08 5.44 -3.51
C LEU A 65 -4.08 4.28 -3.46
N ALA A 66 -3.06 4.28 -4.33
CA ALA A 66 -1.99 3.30 -4.30
C ALA A 66 -1.26 3.30 -2.96
N ALA A 67 -0.90 4.48 -2.43
CA ALA A 67 -0.26 4.58 -1.12
C ALA A 67 -1.13 3.98 -0.01
N ARG A 68 -2.44 4.19 -0.05
CA ARG A 68 -3.38 3.58 0.91
C ARG A 68 -3.43 2.07 0.79
N ILE A 69 -3.55 1.54 -0.44
CA ILE A 69 -3.63 0.10 -0.72
C ILE A 69 -2.37 -0.60 -0.24
N PHE A 70 -1.19 -0.13 -0.67
CA PHE A 70 0.09 -0.73 -0.28
C PHE A 70 0.32 -0.61 1.22
N THR A 71 -0.06 0.50 1.85
CA THR A 71 0.05 0.61 3.32
C THR A 71 -0.86 -0.40 4.02
N GLN A 72 -2.11 -0.57 3.61
CA GLN A 72 -3.00 -1.54 4.24
C GLN A 72 -2.49 -2.98 4.06
N ARG A 73 -1.98 -3.34 2.88
CA ARG A 73 -1.39 -4.64 2.64
C ARG A 73 -0.11 -4.84 3.46
N GLY A 74 0.75 -3.83 3.52
CA GLY A 74 1.93 -3.82 4.38
C GLY A 74 1.60 -4.03 5.85
N VAL A 75 0.50 -3.44 6.34
CA VAL A 75 0.00 -3.68 7.70
C VAL A 75 -0.40 -5.13 7.92
N GLN A 76 -1.05 -5.78 6.96
CA GLN A 76 -1.37 -7.20 7.07
C GLN A 76 -0.09 -8.07 7.13
N TYR A 77 0.91 -7.77 6.30
CA TYR A 77 2.21 -8.45 6.36
C TYR A 77 2.91 -8.21 7.70
N TYR A 78 2.91 -6.97 8.19
CA TYR A 78 3.47 -6.63 9.49
C TYR A 78 2.83 -7.41 10.64
N GLN A 79 1.49 -7.52 10.66
CA GLN A 79 0.74 -8.28 11.67
C GLN A 79 1.03 -9.78 11.63
N ARG A 80 1.37 -10.33 10.46
CA ARG A 80 1.81 -11.73 10.29
C ARG A 80 3.28 -11.95 10.60
N GLY A 81 4.04 -10.89 10.91
CA GLY A 81 5.48 -10.96 11.15
C GLY A 81 6.33 -11.02 9.88
N GLU A 82 5.73 -10.82 8.71
CA GLU A 82 6.39 -10.83 7.40
C GLU A 82 7.05 -9.47 7.13
N MET A 83 8.08 -9.14 7.92
CA MET A 83 8.64 -7.77 7.98
C MET A 83 9.25 -7.29 6.66
N ILE A 84 9.81 -8.19 5.84
CA ILE A 84 10.38 -7.84 4.54
C ILE A 84 9.26 -7.40 3.59
N ALA A 85 8.22 -8.22 3.42
CA ALA A 85 7.10 -7.91 2.57
C ALA A 85 6.35 -6.63 3.03
N ALA A 86 6.22 -6.47 4.35
CA ALA A 86 5.65 -5.24 4.93
C ALA A 86 6.47 -4.01 4.55
N SER A 87 7.80 -4.06 4.73
CA SER A 87 8.70 -2.96 4.40
C SER A 87 8.65 -2.61 2.90
N ASP A 88 8.62 -3.62 2.03
CA ASP A 88 8.52 -3.41 0.58
C ASP A 88 7.23 -2.67 0.20
N ASP A 89 6.11 -3.05 0.80
CA ASP A 89 4.84 -2.38 0.53
C ASP A 89 4.80 -0.95 1.09
N PHE A 90 5.35 -0.69 2.28
CA PHE A 90 5.46 0.67 2.78
C PHE A 90 6.40 1.54 1.92
N HIS A 91 7.48 0.98 1.39
CA HIS A 91 8.32 1.70 0.42
C HIS A 91 7.58 1.99 -0.89
N ARG A 92 6.78 1.05 -1.40
CA ARG A 92 5.90 1.32 -2.55
C ARG A 92 4.93 2.46 -2.26
N ALA A 93 4.33 2.48 -1.07
CA ALA A 93 3.40 3.54 -0.68
C ALA A 93 4.07 4.92 -0.73
N ILE A 94 5.27 5.09 -0.17
CA ILE A 94 5.98 6.38 -0.21
C ILE A 94 6.54 6.71 -1.60
N ASN A 95 6.80 5.72 -2.45
CA ASN A 95 7.20 5.96 -3.84
C ASN A 95 6.03 6.52 -4.65
N TYR A 96 4.80 6.05 -4.44
CA TYR A 96 3.62 6.62 -5.09
C TYR A 96 3.22 7.97 -4.51
N PHE A 97 3.25 8.11 -3.17
CA PHE A 97 2.87 9.34 -2.50
C PHE A 97 3.88 9.71 -1.40
N PRO A 98 4.91 10.52 -1.73
CA PRO A 98 6.07 10.77 -0.86
C PRO A 98 5.77 11.41 0.51
N THR A 99 4.59 11.97 0.71
CA THR A 99 4.18 12.57 1.99
C THR A 99 3.17 11.71 2.75
N TYR A 100 3.03 10.43 2.39
CA TYR A 100 2.07 9.54 3.02
C TYR A 100 2.54 9.07 4.41
N ALA A 101 2.27 9.86 5.42
CA ALA A 101 2.73 9.69 6.79
C ALA A 101 2.56 8.27 7.38
N PRO A 102 1.41 7.56 7.20
CA PRO A 102 1.25 6.24 7.80
C PRO A 102 2.31 5.22 7.38
N ALA A 103 2.79 5.26 6.13
CA ALA A 103 3.82 4.33 5.67
C ALA A 103 5.18 4.60 6.35
N TYR A 104 5.50 5.86 6.59
CA TYR A 104 6.72 6.24 7.33
C TYR A 104 6.68 5.76 8.78
N ASP A 105 5.53 5.85 9.45
CA ASP A 105 5.39 5.39 10.84
C ASP A 105 5.67 3.89 10.94
N TYR A 106 5.15 3.08 10.04
CA TYR A 106 5.41 1.63 10.02
C TYR A 106 6.87 1.32 9.68
N LEU A 107 7.49 2.02 8.72
CA LEU A 107 8.91 1.85 8.42
C LEU A 107 9.77 2.19 9.64
N GLY A 108 9.44 3.26 10.35
CA GLY A 108 10.12 3.64 11.59
C GLY A 108 9.98 2.59 12.68
N MET A 109 8.79 2.01 12.87
CA MET A 109 8.56 0.93 13.82
C MET A 109 9.33 -0.34 13.46
N ILE A 110 9.37 -0.73 12.19
CA ILE A 110 10.15 -1.88 11.70
C ILE A 110 11.64 -1.65 11.97
N ALA A 111 12.17 -0.50 11.61
CA ALA A 111 13.55 -0.14 11.85
C ALA A 111 13.90 -0.16 13.36
N PHE A 112 13.00 0.35 14.20
CA PHE A 112 13.16 0.31 15.65
C PHE A 112 13.22 -1.12 16.20
N GLN A 113 12.35 -2.01 15.72
CA GLN A 113 12.34 -3.43 16.11
C GLN A 113 13.63 -4.16 15.67
N GLN A 114 14.18 -3.76 14.53
CA GLN A 114 15.44 -4.29 13.99
C GLN A 114 16.69 -3.67 14.63
N HIS A 115 16.52 -2.77 15.61
CA HIS A 115 17.61 -2.01 16.25
C HIS A 115 18.39 -1.09 15.28
N ASN A 116 17.80 -0.78 14.12
CA ASN A 116 18.31 0.23 13.20
C ASN A 116 17.82 1.62 13.67
N TRP A 117 18.57 2.20 14.61
CA TRP A 117 18.17 3.41 15.30
C TRP A 117 18.14 4.64 14.37
N GLU A 118 19.08 4.70 13.44
CA GLU A 118 19.17 5.78 12.45
C GLU A 118 17.92 5.84 11.57
N ASP A 119 17.53 4.72 10.97
CA ASP A 119 16.33 4.66 10.14
C ASP A 119 15.05 4.81 10.95
N ALA A 120 15.01 4.30 12.20
CA ALA A 120 13.87 4.53 13.09
C ALA A 120 13.64 6.03 13.37
N ILE A 121 14.71 6.78 13.62
CA ILE A 121 14.66 8.23 13.81
C ILE A 121 14.25 8.92 12.50
N LYS A 122 14.90 8.58 11.39
CA LYS A 122 14.64 9.16 10.07
C LYS A 122 13.17 9.04 9.67
N TYR A 123 12.65 7.80 9.67
CA TYR A 123 11.28 7.56 9.25
C TYR A 123 10.26 8.10 10.25
N GLY A 124 10.45 7.90 11.54
CA GLY A 124 9.53 8.40 12.54
C GLY A 124 9.44 9.93 12.60
N THR A 125 10.55 10.63 12.40
CA THR A 125 10.57 12.11 12.30
C THR A 125 9.88 12.57 11.01
N ALA A 126 10.12 11.90 9.87
CA ALA A 126 9.47 12.24 8.61
C ALA A 126 7.96 12.02 8.66
N GLY A 127 7.50 10.87 9.19
CA GLY A 127 6.07 10.57 9.36
C GLY A 127 5.37 11.61 10.22
N ALA A 128 5.95 11.95 11.37
CA ALA A 128 5.43 12.98 12.27
C ALA A 128 5.32 14.36 11.57
N GLY A 129 6.36 14.74 10.80
CA GLY A 129 6.37 15.97 10.03
C GLY A 129 5.26 16.04 8.98
N TYR A 130 5.07 14.96 8.21
CA TYR A 130 4.01 14.88 7.19
C TYR A 130 2.60 14.82 7.79
N ALA A 131 2.45 14.20 8.97
CA ALA A 131 1.18 14.16 9.70
C ALA A 131 0.87 15.46 10.44
N GLY A 132 1.83 16.36 10.62
CA GLY A 132 1.71 17.53 11.48
C GLY A 132 1.52 17.15 12.95
N GLN A 133 2.11 16.03 13.39
CA GLN A 133 1.95 15.47 14.73
C GLN A 133 3.27 15.42 15.49
N PRO A 134 3.26 15.31 16.82
CA PRO A 134 4.46 15.07 17.61
C PRO A 134 5.13 13.75 17.21
N GLU A 135 6.46 13.71 17.33
CA GLU A 135 7.20 12.46 17.08
C GLU A 135 6.74 11.33 17.99
N PRO A 136 6.58 10.09 17.44
CA PRO A 136 6.26 8.91 18.25
C PRO A 136 7.31 8.64 19.35
N GLY A 137 6.89 8.07 20.46
CA GLY A 137 7.77 7.79 21.62
C GLY A 137 8.99 6.93 21.25
N TYR A 138 8.85 5.99 20.33
CA TYR A 138 9.96 5.14 19.90
C TYR A 138 11.11 5.92 19.26
N VAL A 139 10.86 7.09 18.68
CA VAL A 139 11.90 7.96 18.10
C VAL A 139 12.83 8.48 19.20
N GLN A 140 12.28 8.88 20.35
CA GLN A 140 13.07 9.29 21.48
C GLN A 140 13.89 8.14 22.07
N ASP A 141 13.31 6.94 22.08
CA ASP A 141 14.00 5.72 22.52
C ASP A 141 15.12 5.35 21.55
N ALA A 142 14.88 5.46 20.24
CA ALA A 142 15.90 5.25 19.21
C ALA A 142 17.08 6.22 19.38
N ARG A 143 16.82 7.51 19.60
CA ARG A 143 17.87 8.51 19.86
C ARG A 143 18.68 8.19 21.11
N ARG A 144 18.04 7.72 22.17
CA ARG A 144 18.71 7.30 23.39
C ARG A 144 19.62 6.08 23.16
N ASN A 145 19.09 5.08 22.46
CA ASN A 145 19.82 3.85 22.15
C ASN A 145 21.01 4.13 21.22
N LEU A 146 20.83 4.96 20.20
CA LEU A 146 21.90 5.38 19.30
C LEU A 146 23.04 6.07 20.07
N ARG A 147 22.73 6.98 20.97
CA ARG A 147 23.75 7.63 21.83
C ARG A 147 24.48 6.63 22.73
N ALA A 148 23.76 5.63 23.26
CA ALA A 148 24.39 4.58 24.07
C ALA A 148 25.38 3.75 23.27
N VAL A 149 25.01 3.35 22.04
CA VAL A 149 25.91 2.63 21.13
C VAL A 149 27.14 3.49 20.78
N GLN A 150 26.96 4.75 20.43
CA GLN A 150 28.03 5.68 20.09
C GLN A 150 28.99 5.95 21.26
N SER A 151 28.48 5.88 22.50
CA SER A 151 29.30 6.06 23.71
C SER A 151 29.96 4.78 24.23
N GLY A 152 29.88 3.67 23.49
CA GLY A 152 30.40 2.36 23.89
C GLY A 152 29.63 1.69 25.03
N ARG A 153 28.45 2.16 25.36
CA ARG A 153 27.55 1.54 26.32
C ARG A 153 26.60 0.59 25.59
N THR A 154 26.37 -0.60 26.14
CA THR A 154 25.34 -1.51 25.61
C THR A 154 23.98 -0.83 25.70
N ALA A 155 23.21 -0.87 24.60
CA ALA A 155 21.84 -0.38 24.60
C ALA A 155 21.02 -1.10 25.68
N PRO A 156 20.20 -0.42 26.48
CA PRO A 156 19.39 -1.04 27.53
C PRO A 156 18.45 -2.07 26.92
N ALA A 157 18.44 -3.28 27.47
CA ALA A 157 17.50 -4.33 27.11
C ALA A 157 16.05 -3.82 27.24
N LYS A 158 15.13 -4.29 26.38
CA LYS A 158 13.71 -3.98 26.43
C LYS A 158 13.21 -4.04 27.88
N ARG A 159 12.65 -2.95 28.42
CA ARG A 159 11.79 -3.02 29.60
C ARG A 159 10.57 -3.86 29.21
N SER A 160 10.50 -5.07 29.72
CA SER A 160 9.27 -5.85 29.70
C SER A 160 8.24 -5.10 30.53
N THR A 161 7.30 -4.42 29.88
CA THR A 161 6.07 -3.98 30.55
C THR A 161 5.22 -5.23 30.77
N ARG A 162 5.13 -5.63 32.04
CA ARG A 162 4.14 -6.60 32.51
C ARG A 162 2.75 -5.95 32.49
#